data_a0adc602d05624a476947148ef41067c
#
_entry.id   a0adc602d05624a476947148ef41067c
#
_cell.length_a   1.000
_cell.length_b   1.000
_cell.length_c   1.000
_cell.angle_alpha   90.00
_cell.angle_beta   90.00
_cell.angle_gamma   90.00
#
_symmetry.space_group_name_H-M   'P 1'
#
loop_
_entity.id
_entity.type
_entity.pdbx_description
1 polymer ?
#
loop_
_entity_poly.entity_id
_entity_poly.type
_entity_poly.pdbx_seq_one_letter_code
_entity_poly.pdbx_strand_id
1 'polypeptide(L)'
;MSNTINNIFSNYKPYINGWENFKRASVTIPIVNYNDEPHILFEIRAKTLRSQPSEICFPGGKIEKDEHPLDTAIRETCEEIGLCENDINIISPLDLFISPFDILIHPYLITINNLNNLSINSTEVEKVFLVPLQYLLNHKPTKYINKVNITPHDNFPYDLIPSK
;
A
#
# COMPACT_ATOMS: atom_id res chain seq x y z
N MET A 1 33.08 -5.04 29.52
CA MET A 1 32.43 -5.45 28.26
C MET A 1 30.92 -5.69 28.41
N SER A 2 30.44 -6.44 29.40
CA SER A 2 28.98 -6.73 29.57
C SER A 2 28.08 -5.50 29.72
N ASN A 3 28.45 -4.51 30.54
CA ASN A 3 27.65 -3.32 30.78
C ASN A 3 27.49 -2.43 29.55
N THR A 4 28.48 -2.39 28.65
CA THR A 4 28.44 -1.58 27.43
C THR A 4 27.46 -2.15 26.41
N ILE A 5 27.48 -3.48 26.24
CA ILE A 5 26.56 -4.18 25.33
C ILE A 5 25.12 -4.03 25.83
N ASN A 6 24.89 -4.27 27.13
CA ASN A 6 23.55 -4.11 27.71
C ASN A 6 22.99 -2.68 27.53
N ASN A 7 23.83 -1.64 27.71
CA ASN A 7 23.40 -0.25 27.53
C ASN A 7 23.07 0.07 26.08
N ILE A 8 23.77 -0.51 25.10
CA ILE A 8 23.51 -0.29 23.68
C ILE A 8 22.19 -0.94 23.26
N PHE A 9 21.91 -2.15 23.76
CA PHE A 9 20.79 -2.95 23.31
C PHE A 9 19.56 -2.92 24.23
N SER A 10 19.62 -2.30 25.41
CA SER A 10 18.51 -2.27 26.37
C SER A 10 17.20 -1.68 25.80
N ASN A 11 17.31 -0.73 24.86
CA ASN A 11 16.18 -0.07 24.21
C ASN A 11 16.09 -0.37 22.71
N TYR A 12 16.86 -1.36 22.23
CA TYR A 12 16.84 -1.71 20.81
C TYR A 12 15.49 -2.31 20.42
N LYS A 13 14.88 -1.72 19.42
CA LYS A 13 13.67 -2.25 18.77
C LYS A 13 14.06 -2.81 17.41
N PRO A 14 13.84 -4.10 17.16
CA PRO A 14 14.14 -4.67 15.86
C PRO A 14 13.28 -4.02 14.77
N TYR A 15 13.85 -3.88 13.59
CA TYR A 15 13.19 -3.32 12.41
C TYR A 15 13.62 -4.08 11.15
N ILE A 16 12.97 -3.82 10.04
CA ILE A 16 13.32 -4.41 8.74
C ILE A 16 14.59 -3.71 8.25
N ASN A 17 15.74 -4.42 8.26
CA ASN A 17 17.00 -3.86 7.82
C ASN A 17 16.93 -3.47 6.33
N GLY A 18 17.35 -2.25 6.01
CA GLY A 18 17.33 -1.71 4.66
C GLY A 18 16.00 -1.09 4.23
N TRP A 19 15.01 -1.03 5.13
CA TRP A 19 13.71 -0.41 4.83
C TRP A 19 13.83 1.07 4.43
N GLU A 20 14.87 1.73 4.86
CA GLU A 20 15.18 3.13 4.54
C GLU A 20 15.40 3.35 3.03
N ASN A 21 15.79 2.29 2.31
CA ASN A 21 15.97 2.33 0.86
C ASN A 21 14.66 2.15 0.09
N PHE A 22 13.58 1.75 0.77
CA PHE A 22 12.28 1.56 0.13
C PHE A 22 11.56 2.90 -0.05
N LYS A 23 10.87 3.03 -1.18
CA LYS A 23 9.82 4.02 -1.30
C LYS A 23 8.68 3.60 -0.39
N ARG A 24 8.14 4.52 0.38
CA ARG A 24 7.05 4.23 1.31
C ARG A 24 5.76 4.81 0.76
N ALA A 25 4.71 4.00 0.78
CA ALA A 25 3.36 4.39 0.40
C ALA A 25 2.36 3.91 1.45
N SER A 26 1.21 4.54 1.49
CA SER A 26 0.11 4.14 2.33
C SER A 26 -1.19 4.16 1.55
N VAL A 27 -2.06 3.18 1.77
CA VAL A 27 -3.32 3.04 1.05
C VAL A 27 -4.45 2.73 2.01
N THR A 28 -5.66 3.09 1.64
CA THR A 28 -6.86 2.61 2.31
C THR A 28 -7.48 1.46 1.53
N ILE A 29 -8.12 0.52 2.24
CA ILE A 29 -9.02 -0.49 1.67
C ILE A 29 -10.42 -0.14 2.14
N PRO A 30 -11.18 0.64 1.33
CA PRO A 30 -12.46 1.17 1.77
C PRO A 30 -13.57 0.14 1.62
N ILE A 31 -14.22 -0.20 2.73
CA ILE A 31 -15.48 -0.93 2.75
C ILE A 31 -16.63 0.08 2.75
N VAL A 32 -17.58 -0.11 1.86
CA VAL A 32 -18.79 0.69 1.76
C VAL A 32 -20.01 -0.20 1.77
N ASN A 33 -21.10 0.24 2.41
CA ASN A 33 -22.39 -0.43 2.29
C ASN A 33 -23.12 0.14 1.07
N TYR A 34 -23.37 -0.70 0.09
CA TYR A 34 -24.11 -0.33 -1.12
C TYR A 34 -25.20 -1.38 -1.40
N ASN A 35 -26.47 -0.93 -1.49
CA ASN A 35 -27.63 -1.82 -1.61
C ASN A 35 -27.69 -2.89 -0.51
N ASP A 36 -27.43 -2.51 0.74
CA ASP A 36 -27.42 -3.38 1.93
C ASP A 36 -26.36 -4.50 1.91
N GLU A 37 -25.37 -4.39 1.02
CA GLU A 37 -24.26 -5.34 0.93
C GLU A 37 -22.90 -4.63 1.04
N PRO A 38 -21.90 -5.25 1.69
CA PRO A 38 -20.55 -4.71 1.77
C PRO A 38 -19.84 -4.83 0.42
N HIS A 39 -19.25 -3.73 -0.02
CA HIS A 39 -18.43 -3.63 -1.23
C HIS A 39 -17.06 -3.06 -0.88
N ILE A 40 -16.06 -3.38 -1.68
CA ILE A 40 -14.76 -2.71 -1.67
C ILE A 40 -14.75 -1.66 -2.78
N LEU A 41 -14.33 -0.44 -2.43
CA LEU A 41 -14.13 0.63 -3.39
C LEU A 41 -12.73 0.53 -3.98
N PHE A 42 -12.66 0.60 -5.30
CA PHE A 42 -11.45 0.73 -6.09
C PHE A 42 -11.50 1.99 -6.93
N GLU A 43 -10.35 2.47 -7.32
CA GLU A 43 -10.23 3.53 -8.29
C GLU A 43 -9.45 3.10 -9.52
N ILE A 44 -9.65 3.85 -10.61
CA ILE A 44 -8.82 3.78 -11.82
C ILE A 44 -8.04 5.08 -11.91
N ARG A 45 -6.73 4.97 -11.98
CA ARG A 45 -5.83 6.11 -12.11
C ARG A 45 -6.06 6.87 -13.43
N ALA A 46 -5.93 8.19 -13.38
CA ALA A 46 -6.10 9.01 -14.57
C ALA A 46 -5.08 8.66 -15.67
N LYS A 47 -5.54 8.69 -16.92
CA LYS A 47 -4.72 8.37 -18.13
C LYS A 47 -3.53 9.30 -18.31
N THR A 48 -3.62 10.49 -17.74
CA THR A 48 -2.62 11.55 -17.87
C THR A 48 -1.45 11.41 -16.91
N LEU A 49 -1.54 10.50 -15.95
CA LEU A 49 -0.49 10.28 -14.95
C LEU A 49 0.77 9.68 -15.60
N ARG A 50 1.93 10.10 -15.10
CA ARG A 50 3.23 9.59 -15.56
C ARG A 50 3.54 8.18 -15.07
N SER A 51 2.94 7.79 -13.94
CA SER A 51 3.14 6.48 -13.31
C SER A 51 1.83 5.73 -13.26
N GLN A 52 1.83 4.49 -13.74
CA GLN A 52 0.71 3.56 -13.66
C GLN A 52 -0.63 4.14 -14.19
N PRO A 53 -0.66 4.80 -15.38
CA PRO A 53 -1.90 5.34 -15.93
C PRO A 53 -2.91 4.22 -16.20
N SER A 54 -4.18 4.49 -15.92
CA SER A 54 -5.29 3.54 -16.12
C SER A 54 -5.20 2.24 -15.31
N GLU A 55 -4.31 2.14 -14.34
CA GLU A 55 -4.27 0.99 -13.44
C GLU A 55 -5.36 1.08 -12.37
N ILE A 56 -5.83 -0.10 -11.94
CA ILE A 56 -6.75 -0.23 -10.82
C ILE A 56 -5.93 -0.24 -9.54
N CYS A 57 -6.30 0.58 -8.58
CA CYS A 57 -5.65 0.64 -7.28
C CYS A 57 -6.65 0.93 -6.15
N PHE A 58 -6.13 0.94 -4.95
CA PHE A 58 -6.79 1.51 -3.78
C PHE A 58 -6.40 2.98 -3.65
N PRO A 59 -7.27 3.82 -3.06
CA PRO A 59 -6.91 5.19 -2.71
C PRO A 59 -5.68 5.24 -1.82
N GLY A 60 -4.74 6.11 -2.15
CA GLY A 60 -3.52 6.25 -1.38
C GLY A 60 -2.33 6.76 -2.18
N GLY A 61 -1.24 7.05 -1.48
CA GLY A 61 -0.09 7.67 -2.10
C GLY A 61 1.20 7.51 -1.32
N LYS A 62 2.16 8.33 -1.71
CA LYS A 62 3.50 8.35 -1.12
C LYS A 62 3.45 8.99 0.27
N ILE A 63 4.13 8.35 1.23
CA ILE A 63 4.32 8.91 2.55
C ILE A 63 5.34 10.06 2.45
N GLU A 64 4.93 11.25 2.84
CA GLU A 64 5.81 12.42 2.86
C GLU A 64 6.78 12.36 4.05
N LYS A 65 7.79 13.26 4.03
CA LYS A 65 8.77 13.31 5.10
C LYS A 65 8.09 13.62 6.45
N ASP A 66 8.41 12.82 7.45
CA ASP A 66 7.90 12.93 8.83
C ASP A 66 6.37 12.69 8.97
N GLU A 67 5.69 12.25 7.90
CA GLU A 67 4.27 11.91 7.92
C GLU A 67 4.05 10.49 8.48
N HIS A 68 3.01 10.32 9.30
CA HIS A 68 2.63 9.00 9.77
C HIS A 68 1.85 8.24 8.67
N PRO A 69 2.07 6.93 8.46
CA PRO A 69 1.41 6.19 7.37
C PRO A 69 -0.12 6.28 7.36
N LEU A 70 -0.75 6.28 8.53
CA LEU A 70 -2.21 6.44 8.62
C LEU A 70 -2.68 7.80 8.13
N ASP A 71 -1.97 8.86 8.50
CA ASP A 71 -2.32 10.23 8.11
C ASP A 71 -2.21 10.39 6.59
N THR A 72 -1.15 9.82 5.98
CA THR A 72 -1.01 9.73 4.52
C THR A 72 -2.21 9.01 3.89
N ALA A 73 -2.58 7.83 4.40
CA ALA A 73 -3.67 7.04 3.82
C ALA A 73 -5.00 7.83 3.82
N ILE A 74 -5.30 8.52 4.91
CA ILE A 74 -6.51 9.34 5.04
C ILE A 74 -6.45 10.57 4.14
N ARG A 75 -5.34 11.32 4.18
CA ARG A 75 -5.14 12.52 3.34
C ARG A 75 -5.32 12.21 1.86
N GLU A 76 -4.59 11.21 1.35
CA GLU A 76 -4.66 10.80 -0.05
C GLU A 76 -6.08 10.33 -0.43
N THR A 77 -6.73 9.55 0.43
CA THR A 77 -8.13 9.14 0.20
C THR A 77 -9.06 10.35 0.09
N CYS A 78 -8.90 11.34 0.99
CA CYS A 78 -9.70 12.57 0.92
C CYS A 78 -9.42 13.37 -0.35
N GLU A 79 -8.16 13.48 -0.77
CA GLU A 79 -7.74 14.23 -1.95
C GLU A 79 -8.20 13.57 -3.26
N GLU A 80 -8.08 12.24 -3.37
CA GLU A 80 -8.39 11.48 -4.59
C GLU A 80 -9.90 11.32 -4.81
N ILE A 81 -10.66 10.97 -3.76
CA ILE A 81 -12.09 10.68 -3.89
C ILE A 81 -13.00 11.74 -3.26
N GLY A 82 -12.42 12.82 -2.74
CA GLY A 82 -13.13 14.02 -2.30
C GLY A 82 -13.97 13.84 -1.04
N LEU A 83 -13.56 12.96 -0.15
CA LEU A 83 -14.22 12.75 1.15
C LEU A 83 -13.63 13.66 2.22
N CYS A 84 -14.41 13.90 3.28
CA CYS A 84 -13.89 14.47 4.52
C CYS A 84 -13.43 13.35 5.45
N GLU A 85 -12.46 13.66 6.32
CA GLU A 85 -11.99 12.69 7.33
C GLU A 85 -13.14 12.15 8.20
N ASN A 86 -14.15 12.97 8.47
CA ASN A 86 -15.34 12.57 9.25
C ASN A 86 -16.22 11.52 8.54
N ASP A 87 -16.08 11.36 7.23
CA ASP A 87 -16.80 10.33 6.47
C ASP A 87 -16.11 8.96 6.56
N ILE A 88 -14.90 8.91 7.16
CA ILE A 88 -14.03 7.75 7.22
C ILE A 88 -13.93 7.23 8.65
N ASN A 89 -14.19 5.93 8.85
CA ASN A 89 -13.86 5.25 10.10
C ASN A 89 -12.73 4.26 9.87
N ILE A 90 -11.68 4.37 10.67
CA ILE A 90 -10.55 3.45 10.66
C ILE A 90 -10.93 2.18 11.42
N ILE A 91 -10.81 1.02 10.76
CA ILE A 91 -11.05 -0.28 11.39
C ILE A 91 -9.73 -0.84 11.95
N SER A 92 -8.71 -0.99 11.10
CA SER A 92 -7.44 -1.62 11.49
C SER A 92 -6.34 -1.34 10.47
N PRO A 93 -5.07 -1.22 10.90
CA PRO A 93 -3.95 -1.49 10.01
C PRO A 93 -3.97 -2.96 9.57
N LEU A 94 -3.46 -3.23 8.38
CA LEU A 94 -3.25 -4.58 7.86
C LEU A 94 -1.75 -4.86 7.71
N ASP A 95 -1.43 -6.09 7.28
CA ASP A 95 -0.04 -6.51 7.08
C ASP A 95 0.67 -5.64 6.03
N LEU A 96 1.92 -5.31 6.30
CA LEU A 96 2.75 -4.56 5.37
C LEU A 96 2.98 -5.37 4.09
N PHE A 97 2.84 -4.71 2.95
CA PHE A 97 3.15 -5.31 1.66
C PHE A 97 4.50 -4.80 1.15
N ILE A 98 5.44 -5.73 0.95
CA ILE A 98 6.76 -5.43 0.39
C ILE A 98 6.72 -5.81 -1.10
N SER A 99 6.75 -4.82 -1.95
CA SER A 99 6.78 -5.00 -3.40
C SER A 99 8.18 -5.44 -3.87
N PRO A 100 8.30 -6.26 -4.93
CA PRO A 100 9.57 -6.57 -5.54
C PRO A 100 10.25 -5.37 -6.24
N PHE A 101 9.62 -4.19 -6.23
CA PHE A 101 10.11 -2.94 -6.82
C PHE A 101 10.52 -1.91 -5.77
N ASP A 102 10.98 -2.36 -4.60
CA ASP A 102 11.46 -1.52 -3.49
C ASP A 102 10.40 -0.52 -2.99
N ILE A 103 9.14 -0.98 -2.92
CA ILE A 103 8.04 -0.21 -2.34
C ILE A 103 7.52 -0.95 -1.11
N LEU A 104 7.44 -0.25 0.01
CA LEU A 104 6.81 -0.69 1.26
C LEU A 104 5.45 0.01 1.37
N ILE A 105 4.37 -0.79 1.36
CA ILE A 105 3.01 -0.27 1.43
C ILE A 105 2.41 -0.58 2.80
N HIS A 106 1.80 0.44 3.40
CA HIS A 106 1.06 0.39 4.66
C HIS A 106 -0.45 0.43 4.34
N PRO A 107 -1.15 -0.71 4.35
CA PRO A 107 -2.59 -0.72 4.09
C PRO A 107 -3.40 -0.55 5.37
N TYR A 108 -4.51 0.19 5.26
CA TYR A 108 -5.47 0.40 6.34
C TYR A 108 -6.87 0.03 5.88
N LEU A 109 -7.53 -0.84 6.64
CA LEU A 109 -8.94 -1.15 6.43
C LEU A 109 -9.78 -0.03 7.01
N ILE A 110 -10.68 0.53 6.20
CA ILE A 110 -11.57 1.62 6.61
C ILE A 110 -13.01 1.32 6.19
N THR A 111 -13.97 2.03 6.79
CA THR A 111 -15.33 2.15 6.25
C THR A 111 -15.61 3.59 5.85
N ILE A 112 -16.40 3.74 4.80
CA ILE A 112 -16.92 5.03 4.36
C ILE A 112 -18.42 5.06 4.68
N ASN A 113 -18.84 6.08 5.46
CA ASN A 113 -20.20 6.18 5.95
C ASN A 113 -21.18 6.69 4.90
N ASN A 114 -20.72 7.55 3.98
CA ASN A 114 -21.59 8.20 3.02
C ASN A 114 -20.88 8.41 1.67
N LEU A 115 -21.39 7.74 0.64
CA LEU A 115 -20.87 7.88 -0.74
C LEU A 115 -21.45 9.10 -1.49
N ASN A 116 -22.49 9.74 -0.97
CA ASN A 116 -23.11 10.88 -1.65
C ASN A 116 -22.20 12.11 -1.75
N ASN A 117 -21.14 12.15 -0.91
CA ASN A 117 -20.16 13.22 -0.89
C ASN A 117 -18.97 12.98 -1.82
N LEU A 118 -18.92 11.85 -2.52
CA LEU A 118 -17.84 11.55 -3.45
C LEU A 118 -17.68 12.64 -4.51
N SER A 119 -16.46 13.18 -4.61
CA SER A 119 -16.07 14.18 -5.61
C SER A 119 -14.65 13.90 -6.08
N ILE A 120 -14.51 12.98 -7.04
CA ILE A 120 -13.21 12.53 -7.51
C ILE A 120 -12.35 13.67 -8.08
N ASN A 121 -11.08 13.66 -7.73
CA ASN A 121 -10.07 14.52 -8.35
C ASN A 121 -9.71 13.97 -9.72
N SER A 122 -10.31 14.52 -10.77
CA SER A 122 -10.15 14.04 -12.16
C SER A 122 -8.72 14.15 -12.71
N THR A 123 -7.82 14.86 -12.03
CA THR A 123 -6.41 14.92 -12.41
C THR A 123 -5.63 13.66 -11.99
N GLU A 124 -6.13 12.94 -11.00
CA GLU A 124 -5.49 11.75 -10.42
C GLU A 124 -6.32 10.49 -10.60
N VAL A 125 -7.64 10.59 -10.54
CA VAL A 125 -8.58 9.47 -10.62
C VAL A 125 -9.49 9.63 -11.82
N GLU A 126 -9.52 8.63 -12.71
CA GLU A 126 -10.46 8.60 -13.85
C GLU A 126 -11.88 8.27 -13.37
N LYS A 127 -12.00 7.28 -12.50
CA LYS A 127 -13.27 6.87 -11.89
C LYS A 127 -13.06 5.99 -10.68
N VAL A 128 -14.10 5.88 -9.85
CA VAL A 128 -14.21 4.86 -8.80
C VAL A 128 -15.25 3.81 -9.18
N PHE A 129 -15.11 2.60 -8.64
CA PHE A 129 -16.10 1.53 -8.79
C PHE A 129 -16.13 0.63 -7.56
N LEU A 130 -17.23 -0.08 -7.41
CA LEU A 130 -17.47 -0.95 -6.26
C LEU A 130 -17.49 -2.41 -6.70
N VAL A 131 -16.86 -3.26 -5.89
CA VAL A 131 -16.87 -4.72 -6.09
C VAL A 131 -17.47 -5.35 -4.84
N PRO A 132 -18.53 -6.20 -4.96
CA PRO A 132 -19.09 -6.89 -3.82
C PRO A 132 -18.02 -7.69 -3.05
N LEU A 133 -17.94 -7.49 -1.73
CA LEU A 133 -16.97 -8.19 -0.90
C LEU A 133 -17.10 -9.71 -1.04
N GLN A 134 -18.34 -10.21 -1.07
CA GLN A 134 -18.61 -11.63 -1.23
C GLN A 134 -18.08 -12.20 -2.56
N TYR A 135 -18.09 -11.40 -3.63
CA TYR A 135 -17.46 -11.81 -4.90
C TYR A 135 -15.95 -12.01 -4.75
N LEU A 136 -15.26 -11.07 -4.11
CA LEU A 136 -13.82 -11.16 -3.88
C LEU A 136 -13.44 -12.34 -2.99
N LEU A 137 -14.22 -12.60 -1.93
CA LEU A 137 -13.98 -13.72 -1.02
C LEU A 137 -14.17 -15.10 -1.69
N ASN A 138 -15.10 -15.20 -2.63
CA ASN A 138 -15.40 -16.46 -3.32
C ASN A 138 -14.59 -16.65 -4.61
N HIS A 139 -14.00 -15.58 -5.15
CA HIS A 139 -13.25 -15.64 -6.39
C HIS A 139 -11.89 -16.30 -6.20
N LYS A 140 -11.60 -17.29 -7.04
CA LYS A 140 -10.25 -17.89 -7.11
C LYS A 140 -9.44 -17.17 -8.16
N PRO A 141 -8.43 -16.37 -7.78
CA PRO A 141 -7.63 -15.63 -8.74
C PRO A 141 -6.80 -16.58 -9.60
N THR A 142 -6.64 -16.25 -10.88
CA THR A 142 -5.69 -16.92 -11.74
C THR A 142 -4.27 -16.55 -11.32
N LYS A 143 -3.43 -17.56 -11.07
CA LYS A 143 -2.04 -17.34 -10.68
C LYS A 143 -1.15 -17.34 -11.92
N TYR A 144 -0.38 -16.27 -12.07
CA TYR A 144 0.69 -16.17 -13.06
C TYR A 144 2.03 -16.18 -12.33
N ILE A 145 3.00 -16.95 -12.85
CA ILE A 145 4.33 -17.07 -12.24
C ILE A 145 5.34 -16.39 -13.17
N ASN A 146 5.93 -15.31 -12.71
CA ASN A 146 7.06 -14.69 -13.36
C ASN A 146 8.35 -15.15 -12.69
N LYS A 147 9.32 -15.60 -13.50
CA LYS A 147 10.67 -15.93 -13.01
C LYS A 147 11.56 -14.71 -13.16
N VAL A 148 12.16 -14.30 -12.06
CA VAL A 148 13.20 -13.26 -12.07
C VAL A 148 14.56 -13.95 -12.03
N ASN A 149 15.39 -13.71 -13.03
CA ASN A 149 16.77 -14.19 -13.07
C ASN A 149 17.67 -13.07 -12.59
N ILE A 150 18.47 -13.34 -11.57
CA ILE A 150 19.51 -12.41 -11.11
C ILE A 150 20.76 -12.72 -11.90
N THR A 151 21.21 -11.76 -12.70
CA THR A 151 22.50 -11.85 -13.38
C THR A 151 23.51 -11.03 -12.58
N PRO A 152 24.48 -11.66 -11.93
CA PRO A 152 25.49 -10.94 -11.19
C PRO A 152 26.36 -10.09 -12.13
N HIS A 153 26.99 -9.07 -11.57
CA HIS A 153 27.95 -8.24 -12.29
C HIS A 153 29.19 -9.07 -12.69
N ASP A 154 29.85 -8.72 -13.80
CA ASP A 154 31.01 -9.44 -14.33
C ASP A 154 32.16 -9.59 -13.33
N ASN A 155 32.28 -8.64 -12.40
CA ASN A 155 33.30 -8.65 -11.33
C ASN A 155 32.83 -9.33 -10.03
N PHE A 156 31.73 -10.09 -10.07
CA PHE A 156 31.27 -10.80 -8.88
C PHE A 156 32.22 -11.96 -8.55
N PRO A 157 32.73 -12.07 -7.32
CA PRO A 157 33.75 -13.03 -6.96
C PRO A 157 33.19 -14.44 -6.74
N TYR A 158 32.82 -15.12 -7.83
CA TYR A 158 32.26 -16.47 -7.78
C TYR A 158 33.16 -17.50 -7.15
N ASP A 159 34.48 -17.33 -7.32
CA ASP A 159 35.53 -18.18 -6.77
C ASP A 159 35.56 -18.17 -5.23
N LEU A 160 34.97 -17.17 -4.58
CA LEU A 160 34.86 -17.13 -3.12
C LEU A 160 33.56 -17.82 -2.62
N ILE A 161 32.69 -18.26 -3.52
CA ILE A 161 31.46 -18.97 -3.13
C ILE A 161 31.69 -20.46 -3.26
N PRO A 162 31.62 -21.26 -2.16
CA PRO A 162 31.73 -22.69 -2.26
C PRO A 162 30.69 -23.26 -3.24
N SER A 163 31.13 -23.95 -4.26
CA SER A 163 30.24 -24.75 -5.11
C SER A 163 29.64 -25.87 -4.27
N LYS A 164 28.31 -25.98 -4.30
CA LYS A 164 27.60 -27.12 -3.70
C LYS A 164 27.76 -28.35 -4.57
#